data_67a2026c7e6c7ddea1e4690a7f3a41de
#
_entry.id   67a2026c7e6c7ddea1e4690a7f3a41de
#
_cell.length_a   1.000
_cell.length_b   1.000
_cell.length_c   1.000
_cell.angle_alpha   90.00
_cell.angle_beta   90.00
_cell.angle_gamma   90.00
#
_symmetry.space_group_name_H-M   'P 1'
#
loop_
_entity.id
_entity.type
_entity.pdbx_description
1 polymer ?
#
loop_
_entity_poly.entity_id
_entity_poly.type
_entity_poly.pdbx_seq_one_letter_code
_entity_poly.pdbx_strand_id
1 'polypeptide(L)'
;SRVEVIRRRIAYERDADAFAATYAAEQEQLRTQIVAARQRVAAVAVPDNILGQAAQVSLTLGVDGHRADITLIKAGIAHAALAGRTAVIAEDLLRVSRLVLAHRMRRRPFEEEAVDWSAVDAILGASA
;
A
#
# COMPACT_ATOMS: atom_id res chain seq x y z
N SER A 1 -17.47 11.94 4.43
CA SER A 1 -18.02 12.87 5.42
C SER A 1 -19.03 12.14 6.31
N ARG A 2 -19.30 12.70 7.49
CA ARG A 2 -20.31 12.14 8.41
C ARG A 2 -21.70 12.11 7.80
N VAL A 3 -22.05 13.10 7.01
CA VAL A 3 -23.34 13.19 6.31
C VAL A 3 -23.51 12.00 5.35
N GLU A 4 -22.46 11.66 4.63
CA GLU A 4 -22.48 10.53 3.70
C GLU A 4 -22.64 9.19 4.43
N VAL A 5 -21.98 9.01 5.57
CA VAL A 5 -22.11 7.81 6.40
C VAL A 5 -23.56 7.65 6.88
N ILE A 6 -24.18 8.73 7.37
CA ILE A 6 -25.57 8.73 7.81
C ILE A 6 -26.51 8.39 6.66
N ARG A 7 -26.30 9.01 5.50
CA ARG A 7 -27.12 8.76 4.30
C ARG A 7 -27.07 7.30 3.88
N ARG A 8 -25.87 6.71 3.84
CA ARG A 8 -25.67 5.30 3.49
C ARG A 8 -26.30 4.37 4.51
N ARG A 9 -26.18 4.68 5.79
CA ARG A 9 -26.81 3.88 6.85
C ARG A 9 -28.31 3.87 6.75
N ILE A 10 -28.94 5.03 6.54
CA ILE A 10 -30.39 5.15 6.36
C ILE A 10 -30.86 4.38 5.11
N ALA A 11 -30.13 4.49 4.00
CA ALA A 11 -30.46 3.76 2.78
C ALA A 11 -30.40 2.24 2.99
N TYR A 12 -29.38 1.76 3.70
CA TYR A 12 -29.26 0.35 4.05
C TYR A 12 -30.40 -0.15 4.94
N GLU A 13 -30.78 0.63 5.96
CA GLU A 13 -31.86 0.25 6.87
C GLU A 13 -33.23 0.22 6.20
N ARG A 14 -33.43 1.04 5.15
CA ARG A 14 -34.67 1.07 4.38
C ARG A 14 -34.83 -0.16 3.48
N ASP A 15 -33.78 -0.52 2.76
CA ASP A 15 -33.74 -1.69 1.86
C ASP A 15 -32.29 -2.12 1.66
N ALA A 16 -31.87 -3.14 2.41
CA ALA A 16 -30.51 -3.66 2.35
C ALA A 16 -30.16 -4.26 0.98
N ASP A 17 -31.09 -4.93 0.32
CA ASP A 17 -30.87 -5.55 -0.98
C ASP A 17 -30.71 -4.51 -2.08
N ALA A 18 -31.56 -3.48 -2.09
CA ALA A 18 -31.45 -2.37 -3.03
C ALA A 18 -30.15 -1.58 -2.83
N PHE A 19 -29.75 -1.35 -1.58
CA PHE A 19 -28.49 -0.72 -1.24
C PHE A 19 -27.29 -1.52 -1.77
N ALA A 20 -27.26 -2.83 -1.52
CA ALA A 20 -26.22 -3.72 -2.03
C ALA A 20 -26.16 -3.72 -3.56
N ALA A 21 -27.30 -3.74 -4.23
CA ALA A 21 -27.38 -3.69 -5.69
C ALA A 21 -26.77 -2.41 -6.29
N THR A 22 -26.83 -1.28 -5.59
CA THR A 22 -26.22 -0.01 -6.02
C THR A 22 -24.70 -0.13 -6.23
N TYR A 23 -24.03 -0.99 -5.45
CA TYR A 23 -22.58 -1.16 -5.48
C TYR A 23 -22.13 -2.42 -6.23
N ALA A 24 -23.05 -3.24 -6.73
CA ALA A 24 -22.72 -4.53 -7.34
C ALA A 24 -21.75 -4.38 -8.53
N ALA A 25 -21.94 -3.38 -9.38
CA ALA A 25 -21.07 -3.13 -10.53
C ALA A 25 -19.65 -2.70 -10.12
N GLU A 26 -19.55 -1.82 -9.13
CA GLU A 26 -18.25 -1.37 -8.60
C GLU A 26 -17.49 -2.51 -7.93
N GLN A 27 -18.18 -3.34 -7.16
CA GLN A 27 -17.58 -4.52 -6.52
C GLN A 27 -17.10 -5.54 -7.54
N GLU A 28 -17.84 -5.78 -8.61
CA GLU A 28 -17.42 -6.70 -9.66
C GLU A 28 -16.20 -6.16 -10.43
N GLN A 29 -16.13 -4.87 -10.69
CA GLN A 29 -14.95 -4.24 -11.29
C GLN A 29 -13.73 -4.40 -10.38
N LEU A 30 -13.86 -4.13 -9.10
CA LEU A 30 -12.78 -4.28 -8.12
C LEU A 30 -12.33 -5.74 -8.03
N ARG A 31 -13.26 -6.67 -7.97
CA ARG A 31 -12.98 -8.11 -7.97
C ARG A 31 -12.18 -8.53 -9.21
N THR A 32 -12.59 -8.09 -10.39
CA THR A 32 -11.91 -8.39 -11.64
C THR A 32 -10.48 -7.84 -11.64
N GLN A 33 -10.28 -6.62 -11.14
CA GLN A 33 -8.95 -6.02 -11.00
C GLN A 33 -8.06 -6.81 -10.04
N ILE A 34 -8.58 -7.24 -8.90
CA ILE A 34 -7.84 -8.02 -7.91
C ILE A 34 -7.47 -9.39 -8.47
N VAL A 35 -8.38 -10.08 -9.12
CA VAL A 35 -8.11 -11.40 -9.75
C VAL A 35 -7.03 -11.27 -10.82
N ALA A 36 -7.11 -10.27 -11.69
CA ALA A 36 -6.10 -10.01 -12.70
C ALA A 36 -4.74 -9.67 -12.09
N ALA A 37 -4.72 -8.85 -11.03
CA ALA A 37 -3.50 -8.49 -10.32
C ALA A 37 -2.83 -9.73 -9.68
N ARG A 38 -3.60 -10.60 -9.07
CA ARG A 38 -3.10 -11.87 -8.49
C ARG A 38 -2.39 -12.75 -9.51
N GLN A 39 -2.89 -12.79 -10.72
CA GLN A 39 -2.28 -13.55 -11.81
C GLN A 39 -0.95 -12.93 -12.27
N ARG A 40 -0.80 -11.60 -12.16
CA ARG A 40 0.43 -10.89 -12.55
C ARG A 40 1.53 -10.95 -11.51
N VAL A 41 1.22 -11.15 -10.23
CA VAL A 41 2.18 -11.05 -9.10
C VAL A 41 3.45 -11.88 -9.36
N ALA A 42 3.31 -13.10 -9.85
CA ALA A 42 4.46 -13.97 -10.12
C ALA A 42 5.36 -13.47 -11.26
N ALA A 43 4.82 -12.63 -12.15
CA ALA A 43 5.54 -12.11 -13.31
C ALA A 43 6.13 -10.71 -13.07
N VAL A 44 5.83 -10.07 -11.95
CA VAL A 44 6.37 -8.73 -11.64
C VAL A 44 7.84 -8.84 -11.25
N ALA A 45 8.70 -8.17 -12.02
CA ALA A 45 10.12 -8.10 -11.74
C ALA A 45 10.45 -7.03 -10.69
N VAL A 46 11.50 -7.29 -9.91
CA VAL A 46 12.03 -6.32 -8.94
C VAL A 46 13.45 -5.96 -9.37
N PRO A 47 13.67 -4.78 -9.97
CA PRO A 47 15.02 -4.35 -10.34
C PRO A 47 15.94 -4.18 -9.12
N ASP A 48 17.24 -4.37 -9.31
CA ASP A 48 18.23 -4.28 -8.23
C ASP A 48 18.24 -2.92 -7.53
N ASN A 49 18.03 -1.82 -8.28
CA ASN A 49 17.93 -0.48 -7.69
C ASN A 49 16.74 -0.36 -6.73
N ILE A 50 15.64 -1.06 -6.99
CA ILE A 50 14.46 -1.08 -6.11
C ILE A 50 14.76 -1.86 -4.83
N LEU A 51 15.48 -2.97 -4.92
CA LEU A 51 15.95 -3.71 -3.74
C LEU A 51 16.82 -2.83 -2.85
N GLY A 52 17.76 -2.10 -3.45
CA GLY A 52 18.63 -1.15 -2.74
C GLY A 52 17.83 -0.02 -2.07
N GLN A 53 16.84 0.54 -2.75
CA GLN A 53 15.98 1.58 -2.18
C GLN A 53 15.15 1.08 -1.00
N ALA A 54 14.59 -0.12 -1.09
CA ALA A 54 13.84 -0.72 0.00
C ALA A 54 14.72 -0.91 1.26
N ALA A 55 15.94 -1.41 1.08
CA ALA A 55 16.90 -1.55 2.17
C ALA A 55 17.27 -0.19 2.77
N GLN A 56 17.51 0.82 1.95
CA GLN A 56 17.85 2.17 2.41
C GLN A 56 16.71 2.82 3.19
N VAL A 57 15.47 2.67 2.75
CA VAL A 57 14.28 3.16 3.47
C VAL A 57 14.20 2.54 4.86
N SER A 58 14.33 1.23 4.96
CA SER A 58 14.26 0.52 6.24
C SER A 58 15.38 0.94 7.20
N LEU A 59 16.61 1.11 6.70
CA LEU A 59 17.74 1.60 7.49
C LEU A 59 17.50 3.04 7.99
N THR A 60 17.02 3.92 7.13
CA THR A 60 16.75 5.32 7.46
C THR A 60 15.67 5.47 8.53
N LEU A 61 14.66 4.62 8.51
CA LEU A 61 13.59 4.61 9.50
C LEU A 61 13.94 3.85 10.78
N GLY A 62 15.13 3.26 10.87
CA GLY A 62 15.55 2.51 12.05
C GLY A 62 14.77 1.21 12.28
N VAL A 63 14.27 0.61 11.20
CA VAL A 63 13.57 -0.67 11.27
C VAL A 63 14.57 -1.81 11.37
N ASP A 64 14.39 -2.69 12.36
CA ASP A 64 15.27 -3.85 12.53
C ASP A 64 14.87 -5.03 11.66
N GLY A 65 15.90 -5.67 11.10
CA GLY A 65 15.81 -6.96 10.43
C GLY A 65 15.31 -6.91 9.00
N HIS A 66 15.57 -8.01 8.28
CA HIS A 66 15.26 -8.13 6.86
C HIS A 66 13.77 -8.37 6.56
N ARG A 67 12.98 -8.71 7.57
CA ARG A 67 11.55 -9.01 7.39
C ARG A 67 10.77 -7.78 6.88
N ALA A 68 11.11 -6.59 7.36
CA ALA A 68 10.49 -5.35 6.89
C ALA A 68 10.81 -5.07 5.43
N ASP A 69 12.06 -5.29 5.01
CA ASP A 69 12.49 -5.13 3.63
C ASP A 69 11.72 -6.07 2.70
N ILE A 70 11.62 -7.33 3.07
CA ILE A 70 10.89 -8.35 2.30
C ILE A 70 9.40 -7.98 2.21
N THR A 71 8.79 -7.55 3.30
CA THR A 71 7.38 -7.15 3.32
C THR A 71 7.15 -5.92 2.45
N LEU A 72 8.06 -4.94 2.48
CA LEU A 72 7.99 -3.76 1.63
C LEU A 72 8.06 -4.12 0.15
N ILE A 73 8.97 -5.01 -0.23
CA ILE A 73 9.09 -5.49 -1.61
C ILE A 73 7.83 -6.26 -2.04
N LYS A 74 7.31 -7.15 -1.21
CA LYS A 74 6.07 -7.89 -1.52
C LYS A 74 4.87 -6.96 -1.70
N ALA A 75 4.75 -5.94 -0.86
CA ALA A 75 3.70 -4.94 -1.00
C ALA A 75 3.88 -4.10 -2.27
N GLY A 76 5.12 -3.76 -2.62
CA GLY A 76 5.45 -3.08 -3.88
C GLY A 76 5.08 -3.91 -5.10
N ILE A 77 5.37 -5.20 -5.09
CA ILE A 77 4.97 -6.14 -6.16
C ILE A 77 3.44 -6.16 -6.31
N ALA A 78 2.71 -6.26 -5.20
CA ALA A 78 1.25 -6.26 -5.23
C ALA A 78 0.69 -4.96 -5.80
N HIS A 79 1.27 -3.81 -5.41
CA HIS A 79 0.88 -2.51 -5.92
C HIS A 79 1.15 -2.37 -7.44
N ALA A 80 2.32 -2.80 -7.90
CA ALA A 80 2.67 -2.81 -9.32
C ALA A 80 1.72 -3.71 -10.13
N ALA A 81 1.43 -4.90 -9.62
CA ALA A 81 0.50 -5.84 -10.25
C ALA A 81 -0.91 -5.26 -10.36
N LEU A 82 -1.40 -4.60 -9.31
CA LEU A 82 -2.70 -3.94 -9.30
C LEU A 82 -2.76 -2.78 -10.31
N ALA A 83 -1.65 -2.06 -10.48
CA ALA A 83 -1.52 -1.00 -11.48
C ALA A 83 -1.30 -1.52 -12.91
N GLY A 84 -1.18 -2.83 -13.10
CA GLY A 84 -0.97 -3.46 -14.40
C GLY A 84 0.46 -3.42 -14.92
N ARG A 85 1.44 -3.11 -14.07
CA ARG A 85 2.86 -3.09 -14.46
C ARG A 85 3.53 -4.43 -14.27
N THR A 86 4.61 -4.64 -15.01
CA THR A 86 5.42 -5.86 -14.97
C THR A 86 6.71 -5.73 -14.17
N ALA A 87 6.98 -4.55 -13.62
CA ALA A 87 8.13 -4.27 -12.77
C ALA A 87 7.76 -3.27 -11.67
N VAL A 88 8.37 -3.44 -10.51
CA VAL A 88 8.24 -2.50 -9.38
C VAL A 88 9.03 -1.23 -9.69
N ILE A 89 8.42 -0.08 -9.43
CA ILE A 89 9.05 1.23 -9.51
C ILE A 89 9.06 1.89 -8.11
N ALA A 90 9.84 2.95 -7.96
CA ALA A 90 9.96 3.66 -6.67
C ALA A 90 8.62 4.14 -6.13
N GLU A 91 7.69 4.56 -6.98
CA GLU A 91 6.35 4.98 -6.58
C GLU A 91 5.57 3.85 -5.90
N ASP A 92 5.75 2.60 -6.32
CA ASP A 92 5.11 1.46 -5.66
C ASP A 92 5.55 1.35 -4.19
N LEU A 93 6.85 1.48 -3.93
CA LEU A 93 7.39 1.49 -2.57
C LEU A 93 6.91 2.69 -1.77
N LEU A 94 6.85 3.86 -2.38
CA LEU A 94 6.38 5.08 -1.73
C LEU A 94 4.92 4.94 -1.27
N ARG A 95 4.05 4.41 -2.11
CA ARG A 95 2.64 4.23 -1.81
C ARG A 95 2.38 3.23 -0.68
N VAL A 96 3.17 2.17 -0.59
CA VAL A 96 2.96 1.12 0.42
C VAL A 96 3.79 1.30 1.68
N SER A 97 4.83 2.14 1.67
CA SER A 97 5.80 2.27 2.76
C SER A 97 5.16 2.63 4.10
N ARG A 98 4.24 3.57 4.11
CA ARG A 98 3.53 3.98 5.34
C ARG A 98 2.70 2.86 5.93
N LEU A 99 2.06 2.04 5.09
CA LEU A 99 1.26 0.90 5.52
C LEU A 99 2.13 -0.21 6.11
N VAL A 100 3.26 -0.50 5.49
CA VAL A 100 4.15 -1.59 5.87
C VAL A 100 5.01 -1.23 7.08
N LEU A 101 5.57 -0.03 7.10
CA LEU A 101 6.63 0.35 8.05
C LEU A 101 6.11 1.02 9.32
N ALA A 102 4.92 1.62 9.30
CA ALA A 102 4.36 2.34 10.44
C ALA A 102 4.26 1.49 11.72
N HIS A 103 3.98 0.19 11.57
CA HIS A 103 3.86 -0.75 12.69
C HIS A 103 5.17 -1.45 13.06
N ARG A 104 6.22 -1.29 12.27
CA ARG A 104 7.52 -1.99 12.43
C ARG A 104 8.63 -1.07 12.93
N MET A 105 8.32 0.21 13.10
CA MET A 105 9.27 1.20 13.59
C MET A 105 9.47 1.04 15.08
N ARG A 106 10.74 1.11 15.51
CA ARG A 106 11.06 1.20 16.95
C ARG A 106 10.54 2.52 17.49
N ARG A 107 9.52 2.45 18.33
CA ARG A 107 9.15 3.54 19.21
C ARG A 107 9.86 3.31 20.53
N ARG A 108 10.75 4.21 20.92
CA ARG A 108 11.23 4.25 22.28
C ARG A 108 10.07 4.72 23.18
N PRO A 109 9.85 4.06 24.35
CA PRO A 109 8.88 4.57 25.32
C PRO A 109 9.22 6.03 25.62
N PHE A 110 8.22 6.92 25.54
CA PHE A 110 8.33 8.37 25.78
C PHE A 110 8.90 9.24 24.64
N GLU A 111 9.20 8.73 23.46
CA GLU A 111 9.50 9.55 22.30
C GLU A 111 8.21 9.78 21.48
N GLU A 112 7.77 11.04 21.46
CA GLU A 112 6.70 11.52 20.57
C GLU A 112 7.26 11.94 19.19
N GLU A 113 8.41 11.42 18.82
CA GLU A 113 8.99 11.79 17.53
C GLU A 113 8.12 11.26 16.39
N ALA A 114 7.57 12.20 15.65
CA ALA A 114 6.92 11.92 14.39
C ALA A 114 7.92 11.27 13.43
N VAL A 115 7.49 10.22 12.76
CA VAL A 115 8.27 9.54 11.73
C VAL A 115 8.68 10.55 10.66
N ASP A 116 9.95 10.60 10.34
CA ASP A 116 10.44 11.44 9.24
C ASP A 116 10.16 10.80 7.89
N TRP A 117 8.92 10.92 7.46
CA TRP A 117 8.52 10.46 6.13
C TRP A 117 9.15 11.28 5.00
N SER A 118 9.65 12.48 5.29
CA SER A 118 10.36 13.29 4.30
C SER A 118 11.65 12.62 3.85
N ALA A 119 12.33 11.90 4.73
CA ALA A 119 13.51 11.11 4.36
C ALA A 119 13.17 9.97 3.38
N VAL A 120 12.03 9.32 3.57
CA VAL A 120 11.51 8.30 2.65
C VAL A 120 11.18 8.90 1.30
N ASP A 121 10.50 10.02 1.29
CA ASP A 121 10.16 10.75 0.06
C ASP A 121 11.42 11.18 -0.71
N ALA A 122 12.48 11.58 0.00
CA ALA A 122 13.76 11.93 -0.60
C ALA A 122 14.45 10.73 -1.27
N ILE A 123 14.39 9.55 -0.65
CA ILE A 123 15.00 8.33 -1.20
C ILE A 123 14.24 7.84 -2.44
N LEU A 124 12.90 7.79 -2.35
CA LEU A 124 12.05 7.20 -3.38
C LEU A 124 11.67 8.21 -4.48
N GLY A 125 11.50 9.47 -4.12
CA GLY A 125 11.15 10.53 -5.06
C GLY A 125 12.32 10.93 -5.98
N ALA A 126 13.56 10.85 -5.52
CA ALA A 126 14.75 11.18 -6.32
C ALA A 126 15.01 10.21 -7.47
N SER A 127 14.32 9.06 -7.51
CA SER A 127 14.46 8.00 -8.52
C SER A 127 13.37 8.04 -9.60
N ALA A 128 12.45 8.97 -9.45
CA ALA A 128 11.37 9.15 -10.43
C ALA A 128 11.87 9.87 -11.69
#